data_e00f672a5a6e9e6662173214e6134d16
#
_entry.id   e00f672a5a6e9e6662173214e6134d16
#
_cell.length_a   1.000
_cell.length_b   1.000
_cell.length_c   1.000
_cell.angle_alpha   90.00
_cell.angle_beta   90.00
_cell.angle_gamma   90.00
#
_symmetry.space_group_name_H-M   'P 1'
#
loop_
_entity.id
_entity.type
_entity.pdbx_description
1 polymer ?
#
loop_
_entity_poly.entity_id
_entity_poly.type
_entity_poly.pdbx_seq_one_letter_code
_entity_poly.pdbx_strand_id
1 'polypeptide(L)'
;YFNYNLGTNFNFGWFTQYFYSSQTDNNKRNLLFTSFYYNFKANPVIKGGLNYQYISYKNRVPTDYFSPKKFNAVELFSEILKDEKIAKINSWYYNANMATGYQFIEDDSKQWTYRIQAKVGYKFSDRLIANIYGTRSNIASATAAGFTFNEFGLRIKWNIVSKPIFELK
;
A
#
# COMPACT_ATOMS: atom_id res chain seq x y z
N TYR A 1 -7.92 13.85 9.24
CA TYR A 1 -6.72 13.13 8.77
C TYR A 1 -5.57 13.36 9.74
N PHE A 2 -5.02 12.30 10.26
CA PHE A 2 -3.81 12.33 11.08
C PHE A 2 -2.83 11.30 10.56
N ASN A 3 -1.58 11.71 10.36
CA ASN A 3 -0.50 10.85 9.90
C ASN A 3 0.70 11.05 10.81
N TYR A 4 1.21 9.98 11.38
CA TYR A 4 2.39 9.98 12.23
C TYR A 4 3.39 8.95 11.74
N ASN A 5 4.64 9.39 11.56
CA ASN A 5 5.73 8.52 11.16
C ASN A 5 6.92 8.77 12.10
N LEU A 6 7.28 7.77 12.87
CA LEU A 6 8.45 7.78 13.73
C LEU A 6 9.54 6.93 13.08
N GLY A 7 10.52 7.60 12.47
CA GLY A 7 11.80 6.99 12.12
C GLY A 7 12.74 7.13 13.32
N THR A 8 13.20 6.02 13.86
CA THR A 8 14.24 6.02 14.89
C THR A 8 15.61 5.88 14.21
N ASN A 9 16.70 6.30 14.88
CA ASN A 9 18.07 6.00 14.43
C ASN A 9 18.39 4.49 14.48
N PHE A 10 17.50 3.71 15.02
CA PHE A 10 17.47 2.26 14.96
C PHE A 10 16.76 1.82 13.70
N ASN A 11 17.00 0.59 13.25
CA ASN A 11 16.35 0.02 12.08
C ASN A 11 14.84 -0.21 12.25
N PHE A 12 14.26 0.21 13.37
CA PHE A 12 12.83 0.16 13.65
C PHE A 12 12.10 1.38 13.11
N GLY A 13 10.91 1.16 12.57
CA GLY A 13 10.00 2.23 12.21
C GLY A 13 8.58 1.91 12.68
N TRP A 14 7.87 2.98 12.96
CA TRP A 14 6.46 2.96 13.28
C TRP A 14 5.73 3.99 12.45
N PHE A 15 4.69 3.55 11.74
CA PHE A 15 3.81 4.39 10.95
C PHE A 15 2.38 4.21 11.43
N THR A 16 1.68 5.30 11.68
CA THR A 16 0.26 5.28 12.05
C THR A 16 -0.50 6.33 11.24
N GLN A 17 -1.69 5.97 10.81
CA GLN A 17 -2.57 6.81 10.03
C GLN A 17 -4.01 6.63 10.51
N TYR A 18 -4.67 7.73 10.79
CA TYR A 18 -6.07 7.76 11.17
C TYR A 18 -6.87 8.64 10.22
N PHE A 19 -7.99 8.12 9.76
CA PHE A 19 -8.95 8.85 8.94
C PHE A 19 -10.33 8.80 9.57
N TYR A 20 -10.94 9.95 9.63
CA TYR A 20 -12.36 10.11 9.87
C TYR A 20 -12.98 10.71 8.61
N SER A 21 -14.09 10.14 8.13
CA SER A 21 -14.82 10.66 6.98
C SER A 21 -16.32 10.54 7.18
N SER A 22 -17.06 11.53 6.65
CA SER A 22 -18.50 11.47 6.49
C SER A 22 -18.79 11.20 5.01
N GLN A 23 -19.59 10.20 4.73
CA GLN A 23 -20.01 9.85 3.38
C GLN A 23 -21.22 10.69 2.96
N THR A 24 -21.55 10.69 1.67
CA THR A 24 -22.70 11.43 1.12
C THR A 24 -24.06 10.94 1.64
N ASP A 25 -24.14 9.70 2.08
CA ASP A 25 -25.30 9.08 2.73
C ASP A 25 -25.35 9.34 4.25
N ASN A 26 -24.58 10.33 4.78
CA ASN A 26 -24.40 10.62 6.19
C ASN A 26 -23.81 9.46 7.03
N ASN A 27 -23.30 8.44 6.42
CA ASN A 27 -22.55 7.41 7.12
C ASN A 27 -21.18 7.93 7.54
N LYS A 28 -20.72 7.55 8.72
CA LYS A 28 -19.45 7.99 9.30
C LYS A 28 -18.49 6.81 9.33
N ARG A 29 -17.26 7.03 8.85
CA ARG A 29 -16.21 6.01 8.85
C ARG A 29 -15.02 6.45 9.71
N ASN A 30 -14.54 5.54 10.53
CA ASN A 30 -13.23 5.62 11.16
C ASN A 30 -12.33 4.56 10.52
N LEU A 31 -11.12 4.93 10.20
CA LEU A 31 -10.08 4.02 9.74
C LEU A 31 -8.80 4.31 10.51
N LEU A 32 -8.24 3.29 11.12
CA LEU A 32 -6.91 3.31 11.73
C LEU A 32 -6.06 2.27 11.01
N PHE A 33 -4.90 2.69 10.55
CA PHE A 33 -3.86 1.79 10.07
C PHE A 33 -2.59 2.06 10.87
N THR A 34 -1.93 1.02 11.34
CA THR A 34 -0.61 1.13 11.98
C THR A 34 0.30 0.00 11.50
N SER A 35 1.56 0.33 11.35
CA SER A 35 2.61 -0.58 10.90
C SER A 35 3.84 -0.41 11.77
N PHE A 36 4.33 -1.52 12.32
CA PHE A 36 5.62 -1.63 12.99
C PHE A 36 6.54 -2.49 12.15
N TYR A 37 7.73 -2.00 11.87
CA TYR A 37 8.65 -2.72 11.00
C TYR A 37 10.10 -2.59 11.43
N TYR A 38 10.90 -3.54 10.98
CA TYR A 38 12.34 -3.56 11.12
C TYR A 38 12.98 -3.57 9.73
N ASN A 39 13.98 -2.70 9.51
CA ASN A 39 14.77 -2.64 8.29
C ASN A 39 16.01 -3.52 8.47
N PHE A 40 16.04 -4.65 7.79
CA PHE A 40 17.17 -5.59 7.79
C PHE A 40 18.31 -5.10 6.90
N LYS A 41 17.98 -4.35 5.84
CA LYS A 41 18.93 -3.85 4.86
C LYS A 41 18.44 -2.54 4.24
N ALA A 42 19.38 -1.62 3.98
CA ALA A 42 19.07 -0.30 3.43
C ALA A 42 19.13 -0.23 1.89
N ASN A 43 19.95 -1.06 1.24
CA ASN A 43 20.05 -1.07 -0.23
C ASN A 43 20.36 -2.48 -0.78
N PRO A 44 19.43 -3.16 -1.47
CA PRO A 44 18.02 -2.78 -1.54
C PRO A 44 17.39 -2.72 -0.15
N VAL A 45 16.34 -1.95 0.02
CA VAL A 45 15.59 -1.97 1.28
C VAL A 45 14.96 -3.36 1.45
N ILE A 46 15.25 -4.00 2.58
CA ILE A 46 14.59 -5.24 2.99
C ILE A 46 14.02 -4.97 4.37
N LYS A 47 12.71 -5.06 4.49
CA LYS A 47 12.03 -4.85 5.77
C LYS A 47 10.91 -5.88 5.98
N GLY A 48 10.55 -6.07 7.24
CA GLY A 48 9.43 -6.89 7.63
C GLY A 48 8.83 -6.39 8.93
N GLY A 49 7.59 -6.74 9.18
CA GLY A 49 6.89 -6.23 10.34
C GLY A 49 5.45 -6.68 10.43
N LEU A 50 4.69 -5.96 11.25
CA LEU A 50 3.28 -6.19 11.52
C LEU A 50 2.47 -4.99 11.09
N ASN A 51 1.38 -5.23 10.38
CA ASN A 51 0.34 -4.27 10.07
C ASN A 51 -0.90 -4.58 10.91
N TYR A 52 -1.53 -3.54 11.41
CA TYR A 52 -2.85 -3.59 11.99
C TYR A 52 -3.75 -2.58 11.31
N GLN A 53 -4.95 -3.01 10.97
CA GLN A 53 -5.98 -2.16 10.38
C GLN A 53 -7.28 -2.31 11.14
N TYR A 54 -7.92 -1.19 11.41
CA TYR A 54 -9.24 -1.11 11.98
C TYR A 54 -10.12 -0.21 11.12
N ILE A 55 -11.32 -0.67 10.82
CA ILE A 55 -12.33 0.11 10.12
C ILE A 55 -13.65 -0.03 10.88
N SER A 56 -14.36 1.06 11.05
CA SER A 56 -15.73 1.04 11.54
C SER A 56 -16.61 2.04 10.81
N TYR A 57 -17.85 1.65 10.58
CA TYR A 57 -18.87 2.52 10.06
C TYR A 57 -20.00 2.68 11.08
N LYS A 58 -20.63 3.85 11.09
CA LYS A 58 -21.80 4.09 11.94
C LYS A 58 -22.96 3.18 11.55
N ASN A 59 -23.23 3.09 10.25
CA ASN A 59 -24.30 2.26 9.69
C ASN A 59 -23.72 1.23 8.74
N ARG A 60 -24.31 0.03 8.72
CA ARG A 60 -24.01 -0.99 7.72
C ARG A 60 -24.86 -0.76 6.48
N VAL A 61 -24.23 -0.63 5.31
CA VAL A 61 -24.89 -0.50 4.00
C VAL A 61 -24.36 -1.63 3.10
N PRO A 62 -24.93 -2.84 3.20
CA PRO A 62 -24.34 -4.04 2.61
C PRO A 62 -24.39 -4.11 1.09
N THR A 63 -25.24 -3.31 0.44
CA THR A 63 -25.48 -3.37 -0.99
C THR A 63 -24.59 -2.46 -1.83
N ASP A 64 -24.10 -1.38 -1.25
CA ASP A 64 -23.46 -0.30 -2.03
C ASP A 64 -21.94 -0.30 -1.90
N TYR A 65 -21.43 -0.56 -0.68
CA TYR A 65 -20.00 -0.59 -0.42
C TYR A 65 -19.67 -1.37 0.85
N PHE A 66 -18.40 -1.75 0.99
CA PHE A 66 -17.90 -2.43 2.19
C PHE A 66 -17.97 -1.49 3.40
N SER A 67 -18.97 -1.67 4.26
CA SER A 67 -19.28 -0.82 5.42
C SER A 67 -19.54 -1.62 6.69
N PRO A 68 -18.58 -2.40 7.19
CA PRO A 68 -18.76 -3.16 8.41
C PRO A 68 -18.86 -2.22 9.62
N LYS A 69 -19.67 -2.59 10.61
CA LYS A 69 -19.67 -1.91 11.91
C LYS A 69 -18.32 -2.03 12.60
N LYS A 70 -17.66 -3.16 12.40
CA LYS A 70 -16.33 -3.44 12.94
C LYS A 70 -15.56 -4.37 12.00
N PHE A 71 -14.38 -3.93 11.59
CA PHE A 71 -13.41 -4.70 10.85
C PHE A 71 -12.05 -4.54 11.51
N ASN A 72 -11.33 -5.65 11.68
CA ASN A 72 -9.94 -5.66 12.12
C ASN A 72 -9.15 -6.58 11.20
N ALA A 73 -7.92 -6.22 10.91
CA ALA A 73 -6.96 -7.09 10.26
C ALA A 73 -5.58 -6.96 10.91
N VAL A 74 -4.91 -8.08 11.06
CA VAL A 74 -3.52 -8.16 11.51
C VAL A 74 -2.76 -8.96 10.48
N GLU A 75 -1.70 -8.40 9.93
CA GLU A 75 -0.87 -9.03 8.90
C GLU A 75 0.61 -8.96 9.28
N LEU A 76 1.32 -10.06 9.13
CA LEU A 76 2.78 -10.09 9.03
C LEU A 76 3.15 -9.76 7.59
N PHE A 77 4.10 -8.86 7.38
CA PHE A 77 4.53 -8.48 6.05
C PHE A 77 6.05 -8.53 5.88
N SER A 78 6.47 -8.66 4.63
CA SER A 78 7.84 -8.47 4.18
C SER A 78 7.87 -7.65 2.89
N GLU A 79 8.91 -6.85 2.74
CA GLU A 79 9.09 -6.02 1.55
C GLU A 79 10.56 -6.01 1.13
N ILE A 80 10.79 -6.11 -0.17
CA ILE A 80 12.07 -5.82 -0.80
C ILE A 80 11.86 -4.70 -1.83
N LEU A 81 12.65 -3.64 -1.72
CA LEU A 81 12.51 -2.46 -2.56
C LEU A 81 13.88 -1.94 -3.03
N LYS A 82 14.03 -1.83 -4.35
CA LYS A 82 15.02 -0.98 -5.01
C LYS A 82 14.24 0.11 -5.74
N ASP A 83 14.22 1.33 -5.15
CA ASP A 83 13.35 2.40 -5.61
C ASP A 83 13.74 2.91 -7.01
N GLU A 84 12.74 3.20 -7.84
CA GLU A 84 12.85 3.87 -9.13
C GLU A 84 13.64 5.19 -9.04
N LYS A 85 13.43 5.96 -7.96
CA LYS A 85 14.05 7.28 -7.78
C LYS A 85 15.57 7.22 -7.61
N ILE A 86 16.05 6.17 -6.95
CA ILE A 86 17.48 5.93 -6.71
C ILE A 86 18.12 5.01 -7.74
N ALA A 87 17.32 4.42 -8.63
CA ALA A 87 17.82 3.57 -9.70
C ALA A 87 18.63 4.42 -10.69
N LYS A 88 19.83 3.94 -11.05
CA LYS A 88 20.66 4.56 -12.09
C LYS A 88 20.00 4.38 -13.46
N ILE A 89 20.35 5.23 -14.42
CA ILE A 89 20.03 5.01 -15.83
C ILE A 89 20.60 3.67 -16.27
N ASN A 90 19.91 2.99 -17.15
CA ASN A 90 20.21 1.62 -17.61
C ASN A 90 20.27 0.61 -16.47
N SER A 91 19.37 0.71 -15.50
CA SER A 91 19.30 -0.24 -14.40
C SER A 91 17.87 -0.68 -14.07
N TRP A 92 17.80 -1.87 -13.48
CA TRP A 92 16.55 -2.41 -12.93
C TRP A 92 16.20 -1.79 -11.59
N TYR A 93 14.92 -1.60 -11.37
CA TYR A 93 14.32 -1.34 -10.07
C TYR A 93 13.16 -2.31 -9.83
N TYR A 94 12.84 -2.54 -8.58
CA TYR A 94 11.80 -3.50 -8.23
C TYR A 94 11.23 -3.20 -6.85
N ASN A 95 9.99 -3.64 -6.67
CA ASN A 95 9.32 -3.70 -5.38
C ASN A 95 8.58 -5.04 -5.31
N ALA A 96 8.75 -5.78 -4.23
CA ALA A 96 7.92 -6.91 -3.90
C ALA A 96 7.50 -6.79 -2.45
N ASN A 97 6.19 -6.87 -2.22
CA ASN A 97 5.58 -6.83 -0.89
C ASN A 97 4.67 -8.04 -0.74
N MET A 98 4.85 -8.78 0.34
CA MET A 98 4.02 -9.91 0.71
C MET A 98 3.49 -9.69 2.13
N ALA A 99 2.22 -9.98 2.34
CA ALA A 99 1.61 -9.95 3.66
C ALA A 99 0.66 -11.13 3.83
N THR A 100 0.58 -11.65 5.03
CA THR A 100 -0.37 -12.69 5.41
C THR A 100 -0.80 -12.51 6.85
N GLY A 101 -2.01 -12.92 7.16
CA GLY A 101 -2.55 -12.73 8.50
C GLY A 101 -4.01 -13.15 8.60
N TYR A 102 -4.73 -12.45 9.43
CA TYR A 102 -6.15 -12.71 9.67
C TYR A 102 -6.94 -11.42 9.69
N GLN A 103 -8.16 -11.52 9.18
CA GLN A 103 -9.18 -10.48 9.30
C GLN A 103 -10.39 -10.99 10.09
N PHE A 104 -11.07 -10.06 10.72
CA PHE A 104 -12.26 -10.27 11.52
C PHE A 104 -13.29 -9.23 11.08
N ILE A 105 -14.41 -9.66 10.57
CA ILE A 105 -15.49 -8.80 10.09
C ILE A 105 -16.68 -9.00 11.02
N GLU A 106 -16.96 -8.00 11.87
CA GLU A 106 -18.05 -8.07 12.87
C GLU A 106 -17.91 -9.31 13.76
N ASP A 107 -18.96 -10.16 13.80
CA ASP A 107 -19.02 -11.39 14.59
C ASP A 107 -18.68 -12.64 13.77
N ASP A 108 -18.24 -12.45 12.51
CA ASP A 108 -17.83 -13.57 11.66
C ASP A 108 -16.57 -14.26 12.18
N SER A 109 -16.40 -15.51 11.81
CA SER A 109 -15.19 -16.27 12.11
C SER A 109 -13.96 -15.59 11.46
N LYS A 110 -12.82 -15.75 12.12
CA LYS A 110 -11.56 -15.26 11.54
C LYS A 110 -11.34 -15.84 10.15
N GLN A 111 -10.95 -14.98 9.23
CA GLN A 111 -10.64 -15.36 7.85
C GLN A 111 -9.15 -15.10 7.59
N TRP A 112 -8.50 -16.08 6.96
CA TRP A 112 -7.12 -15.91 6.55
C TRP A 112 -6.99 -14.89 5.42
N THR A 113 -5.99 -14.00 5.52
CA THR A 113 -5.71 -13.00 4.49
C THR A 113 -4.33 -13.19 3.90
N TYR A 114 -4.21 -12.81 2.63
CA TYR A 114 -2.94 -12.64 1.96
C TYR A 114 -2.98 -11.45 1.01
N ARG A 115 -1.82 -10.85 0.80
CA ARG A 115 -1.57 -9.83 -0.18
C ARG A 115 -0.20 -10.05 -0.78
N ILE A 116 -0.13 -10.05 -2.10
CA ILE A 116 1.11 -10.15 -2.86
C ILE A 116 1.09 -9.02 -3.88
N GLN A 117 2.11 -8.18 -3.84
CA GLN A 117 2.33 -7.09 -4.79
C GLN A 117 3.74 -7.20 -5.32
N ALA A 118 3.89 -7.10 -6.63
CA ALA A 118 5.19 -7.08 -7.28
C ALA A 118 5.22 -6.05 -8.39
N LYS A 119 6.33 -5.36 -8.52
CA LYS A 119 6.65 -4.45 -9.61
C LYS A 119 8.09 -4.64 -9.99
N VAL A 120 8.33 -4.80 -11.28
CA VAL A 120 9.68 -4.84 -11.85
C VAL A 120 9.72 -3.87 -13.01
N GLY A 121 10.71 -3.01 -13.03
CA GLY A 121 10.86 -2.02 -14.07
C GLY A 121 12.30 -1.76 -14.45
N TYR A 122 12.47 -1.10 -15.58
CA TYR A 122 13.76 -0.70 -16.12
C TYR A 122 13.76 0.79 -16.41
N LYS A 123 14.80 1.47 -15.96
CA LYS A 123 15.03 2.89 -16.22
C LYS A 123 15.96 3.03 -17.41
N PHE A 124 15.40 3.27 -18.61
CA PHE A 124 16.18 3.46 -19.84
C PHE A 124 16.90 4.81 -19.85
N SER A 125 16.22 5.84 -19.33
CA SER A 125 16.78 7.19 -19.20
C SER A 125 16.04 7.93 -18.08
N ASP A 126 16.40 9.17 -17.80
CA ASP A 126 15.66 10.01 -16.85
C ASP A 126 14.26 10.37 -17.37
N ARG A 127 14.00 10.15 -18.65
CA ARG A 127 12.74 10.47 -19.31
C ARG A 127 11.89 9.24 -19.63
N LEU A 128 12.51 8.07 -19.78
CA LEU A 128 11.83 6.83 -20.20
C LEU A 128 12.03 5.72 -19.19
N ILE A 129 10.91 5.29 -18.63
CA ILE A 129 10.84 4.20 -17.65
C ILE A 129 9.70 3.28 -18.05
N ALA A 130 9.93 1.98 -18.00
CA ALA A 130 8.88 0.98 -18.18
C ALA A 130 8.85 0.02 -16.98
N ASN A 131 7.65 -0.42 -16.60
CA ASN A 131 7.50 -1.46 -15.59
C ASN A 131 6.27 -2.34 -15.86
N ILE A 132 6.35 -3.55 -15.36
CA ILE A 132 5.21 -4.44 -15.17
C ILE A 132 4.92 -4.52 -13.67
N TYR A 133 3.66 -4.64 -13.34
CA TYR A 133 3.24 -4.80 -11.94
C TYR A 133 2.06 -5.74 -11.83
N GLY A 134 1.92 -6.33 -10.67
CA GLY A 134 0.78 -7.17 -10.33
C GLY A 134 0.47 -7.12 -8.85
N THR A 135 -0.79 -7.28 -8.54
CA THR A 135 -1.31 -7.35 -7.17
C THR A 135 -2.34 -8.45 -7.08
N ARG A 136 -2.26 -9.24 -6.02
CA ARG A 136 -3.30 -10.19 -5.64
C ARG A 136 -3.55 -10.10 -4.14
N SER A 137 -4.82 -9.99 -3.74
CA SER A 137 -5.20 -9.85 -2.34
C SER A 137 -6.62 -10.38 -2.11
N ASN A 138 -6.86 -10.94 -0.94
CA ASN A 138 -8.20 -11.31 -0.47
C ASN A 138 -8.63 -10.50 0.77
N ILE A 139 -7.89 -9.46 1.13
CA ILE A 139 -8.26 -8.62 2.27
C ILE A 139 -9.50 -7.79 1.94
N ALA A 140 -10.53 -7.89 2.77
CA ALA A 140 -11.84 -7.26 2.51
C ALA A 140 -11.79 -5.73 2.49
N SER A 141 -10.85 -5.10 3.18
CA SER A 141 -10.69 -3.64 3.18
C SER A 141 -10.22 -3.06 1.85
N ALA A 142 -9.62 -3.87 0.98
CA ALA A 142 -9.16 -3.46 -0.35
C ALA A 142 -10.21 -3.72 -1.44
N THR A 143 -11.20 -4.55 -1.14
CA THR A 143 -12.23 -5.01 -2.09
C THR A 143 -13.56 -5.13 -1.38
N ALA A 144 -14.65 -5.34 -2.13
CA ALA A 144 -15.90 -5.78 -1.53
C ALA A 144 -15.68 -7.12 -0.81
N ALA A 145 -16.29 -7.29 0.36
CA ALA A 145 -16.13 -8.49 1.17
C ALA A 145 -16.42 -9.77 0.35
N GLY A 146 -15.52 -10.74 0.44
CA GLY A 146 -15.66 -12.03 -0.24
C GLY A 146 -15.04 -12.14 -1.63
N PHE A 147 -14.41 -11.09 -2.15
CA PHE A 147 -13.76 -11.13 -3.47
C PHE A 147 -12.24 -11.16 -3.34
N THR A 148 -11.61 -11.89 -4.25
CA THR A 148 -10.17 -11.80 -4.47
C THR A 148 -9.89 -10.68 -5.48
N PHE A 149 -9.05 -9.73 -5.09
CA PHE A 149 -8.60 -8.68 -5.99
C PHE A 149 -7.38 -9.17 -6.77
N ASN A 150 -7.43 -9.01 -8.10
CA ASN A 150 -6.30 -9.26 -8.97
C ASN A 150 -6.13 -8.06 -9.89
N GLU A 151 -4.92 -7.56 -9.98
CA GLU A 151 -4.53 -6.50 -10.90
C GLU A 151 -3.22 -6.91 -11.57
N PHE A 152 -3.12 -6.67 -12.86
CA PHE A 152 -1.88 -6.82 -13.64
C PHE A 152 -1.81 -5.70 -14.65
N GLY A 153 -0.63 -5.10 -14.80
CA GLY A 153 -0.47 -3.99 -15.73
C GLY A 153 0.95 -3.77 -16.23
N LEU A 154 1.01 -3.07 -17.35
CA LEU A 154 2.20 -2.49 -17.94
C LEU A 154 2.09 -0.97 -17.82
N ARG A 155 3.16 -0.31 -17.38
CA ARG A 155 3.25 1.15 -17.34
C ARG A 155 4.50 1.61 -18.06
N ILE A 156 4.31 2.51 -19.01
CA ILE A 156 5.40 3.24 -19.67
C ILE A 156 5.25 4.71 -19.26
N LYS A 157 6.27 5.27 -18.66
CA LYS A 157 6.33 6.67 -18.26
C LYS A 157 7.35 7.34 -19.15
N TRP A 158 6.87 8.24 -20.00
CA TRP A 158 7.71 9.07 -20.86
C TRP A 158 7.50 10.55 -20.51
N ASN A 159 8.50 11.15 -19.89
CA ASN A 159 8.46 12.57 -19.54
C ASN A 159 8.90 13.38 -20.75
N ILE A 160 7.95 13.91 -21.49
CA ILE A 160 8.17 14.85 -22.58
C ILE A 160 8.27 16.25 -21.96
N VAL A 161 9.33 16.54 -21.25
CA VAL A 161 9.59 17.89 -20.78
C VAL A 161 10.34 18.60 -21.88
N SER A 162 9.67 19.53 -22.56
CA SER A 162 10.38 20.57 -23.31
C SER A 162 11.23 21.35 -22.31
N LYS A 163 12.52 21.43 -22.49
CA LYS A 163 13.33 22.44 -21.79
C LYS A 163 12.67 23.80 -22.08
N PRO A 164 12.52 24.70 -21.09
CA PRO A 164 12.06 26.04 -21.38
C PRO A 164 12.98 26.62 -22.46
N ILE A 165 12.37 27.09 -23.56
CA ILE A 165 13.06 27.63 -24.74
C ILE A 165 13.72 28.98 -24.39
N PHE A 166 13.37 29.53 -23.24
CA PHE A 166 13.89 30.80 -22.75
C PHE A 166 14.61 30.61 -21.42
N GLU A 167 15.93 30.54 -21.43
CA GLU A 167 16.74 30.97 -20.32
C GLU A 167 16.76 32.51 -20.35
N LEU A 168 16.00 33.14 -19.48
CA LEU A 168 16.18 34.56 -19.18
C LEU A 168 17.59 34.70 -18.55
N LYS A 169 18.53 35.29 -19.33
CA LYS A 169 19.80 35.73 -18.84
C LYS A 169 19.62 36.94 -17.94
#